data_3901c18cf540983c9b5987e2672cf25d
#
_entry.id   3901c18cf540983c9b5987e2672cf25d
#
_cell.length_a   1.000
_cell.length_b   1.000
_cell.length_c   1.000
_cell.angle_alpha   90.00
_cell.angle_beta   90.00
_cell.angle_gamma   90.00
#
_symmetry.space_group_name_H-M   'P 1'
#
loop_
_entity.id
_entity.type
_entity.pdbx_description
1 polymer ?
#
loop_
_entity_poly.entity_id
_entity_poly.type
_entity_poly.pdbx_seq_one_letter_code
_entity_poly.pdbx_strand_id
1 'polypeptide(L)'
;PAGYDMLGRVVNPLGQPIDGLGAIHATHRRPIEFKAPGIMQRQPVCEPVQTGLLAIDAMVPVGRGQRELIIGDRKTGKTAIAIDAIVNQKNTDMVCIYVAIGQKASTVANIRESLSRHGVLDKTVIVAATAADSAPMQYIAPMAGAAIGEFFMYNDKDGNPADKDHPGGHV
;
A
#
# COMPACT_ATOMS: atom_id res chain seq x y z
N PRO A 1 0.85 14.51 1.71
CA PRO A 1 -0.56 14.41 1.30
C PRO A 1 -1.09 12.99 1.52
N ALA A 2 -2.37 12.88 1.84
CA ALA A 2 -3.08 11.63 1.97
C ALA A 2 -4.56 11.86 1.59
N GLY A 3 -5.21 10.88 1.00
CA GLY A 3 -6.61 10.99 0.59
C GLY A 3 -6.99 9.98 -0.48
N TYR A 4 -8.29 9.86 -0.71
CA TYR A 4 -8.83 8.95 -1.73
C TYR A 4 -8.42 9.35 -3.16
N ASP A 5 -8.07 10.61 -3.39
CA ASP A 5 -7.53 11.10 -4.68
C ASP A 5 -6.17 10.49 -5.06
N MET A 6 -5.54 9.80 -4.13
CA MET A 6 -4.28 9.08 -4.37
C MET A 6 -4.49 7.66 -4.92
N LEU A 7 -5.71 7.14 -4.88
CA LEU A 7 -6.02 5.82 -5.43
C LEU A 7 -5.81 5.80 -6.95
N GLY A 8 -5.21 4.74 -7.44
CA GLY A 8 -4.86 4.60 -8.85
C GLY A 8 -3.62 5.37 -9.30
N ARG A 9 -2.98 6.12 -8.41
CA ARG A 9 -1.87 7.01 -8.73
C ARG A 9 -0.51 6.41 -8.37
N VAL A 10 0.52 6.88 -9.07
CA VAL A 10 1.92 6.63 -8.74
C VAL A 10 2.54 7.90 -8.23
N VAL A 11 3.04 7.88 -7.00
CA VAL A 11 3.60 9.04 -6.31
C VAL A 11 5.02 8.78 -5.83
N ASN A 12 5.77 9.84 -5.64
CA ASN A 12 7.04 9.75 -4.91
C ASN A 12 6.79 9.77 -3.37
N PRO A 13 7.81 9.55 -2.53
CA PRO A 13 7.65 9.55 -1.07
C PRO A 13 7.18 10.87 -0.46
N LEU A 14 7.24 11.97 -1.18
CA LEU A 14 6.66 13.26 -0.78
C LEU A 14 5.18 13.41 -1.21
N GLY A 15 4.60 12.37 -1.83
CA GLY A 15 3.23 12.38 -2.33
C GLY A 15 3.03 13.18 -3.62
N GLN A 16 4.10 13.52 -4.32
CA GLN A 16 4.03 14.17 -5.62
C GLN A 16 3.79 13.13 -6.71
N PRO A 17 2.85 13.36 -7.65
CA PRO A 17 2.58 12.41 -8.72
C PRO A 17 3.75 12.32 -9.69
N ILE A 18 4.07 11.09 -10.10
CA ILE A 18 5.11 10.80 -11.09
C ILE A 18 4.58 9.97 -12.27
N ASP A 19 3.27 9.84 -12.36
CA ASP A 19 2.55 9.04 -13.37
C ASP A 19 2.14 9.82 -14.63
N GLY A 20 2.41 11.12 -14.67
CA GLY A 20 2.04 11.99 -15.79
C GLY A 20 0.56 12.35 -15.88
N LEU A 21 -0.27 11.98 -14.89
CA LEU A 21 -1.71 12.23 -14.88
C LEU A 21 -2.10 13.58 -14.23
N GLY A 22 -1.14 14.48 -14.03
CA GLY A 22 -1.39 15.79 -13.42
C GLY A 22 -1.38 15.79 -11.89
N ALA A 23 -1.65 16.96 -11.30
CA ALA A 23 -1.60 17.17 -9.86
C ALA A 23 -2.66 16.34 -9.12
N ILE A 24 -2.32 15.95 -7.90
CA ILE A 24 -3.27 15.32 -6.96
C ILE A 24 -3.74 16.38 -5.98
N HIS A 25 -5.04 16.56 -5.86
CA HIS A 25 -5.66 17.57 -4.99
C HIS A 25 -6.01 16.97 -3.62
N ALA A 26 -5.05 16.26 -3.01
CA ALA A 26 -5.24 15.70 -1.68
C ALA A 26 -5.44 16.82 -0.64
N THR A 27 -6.58 16.81 0.01
CA THR A 27 -7.00 17.82 1.00
C THR A 27 -6.40 17.56 2.37
N HIS A 28 -5.98 16.34 2.65
CA HIS A 28 -5.47 15.90 3.94
C HIS A 28 -3.96 15.67 3.90
N ARG A 29 -3.35 15.73 5.08
CA ARG A 29 -1.92 15.44 5.29
C ARG A 29 -1.73 14.63 6.56
N ARG A 30 -0.79 13.70 6.51
CA ARG A 30 -0.35 12.95 7.69
C ARG A 30 1.16 13.10 7.88
N PRO A 31 1.65 13.10 9.12
CA PRO A 31 3.09 13.05 9.38
C PRO A 31 3.65 11.69 8.89
N ILE A 32 4.86 11.71 8.33
CA ILE A 32 5.55 10.50 7.88
C ILE A 32 5.98 9.64 9.08
N GLU A 33 6.43 10.29 10.15
CA GLU A 33 6.75 9.60 11.40
C GLU A 33 5.62 9.82 12.41
N PHE A 34 5.01 8.73 12.81
CA PHE A 34 4.04 8.69 13.88
C PHE A 34 4.41 7.60 14.88
N LYS A 35 4.25 7.90 16.16
CA LYS A 35 4.52 6.90 17.21
C LYS A 35 3.53 5.76 17.08
N ALA A 36 4.03 4.56 16.80
CA ALA A 36 3.20 3.37 16.71
C ALA A 36 2.42 3.13 18.02
N PRO A 37 1.17 2.63 17.92
CA PRO A 37 0.38 2.28 19.11
C PRO A 37 1.10 1.21 19.94
N GLY A 38 1.05 1.37 21.26
CA GLY A 38 1.58 0.40 22.21
C GLY A 38 0.83 -0.95 22.16
N ILE A 39 1.38 -1.97 22.80
CA ILE A 39 0.82 -3.34 22.81
C ILE A 39 -0.64 -3.35 23.28
N MET A 40 -0.96 -2.56 24.29
CA MET A 40 -2.31 -2.48 24.86
C MET A 40 -3.35 -1.82 23.96
N GLN A 41 -2.90 -1.09 22.93
CA GLN A 41 -3.78 -0.38 21.99
C GLN A 41 -3.99 -1.17 20.69
N ARG A 42 -3.23 -2.26 20.49
CA ARG A 42 -3.32 -3.09 19.28
C ARG A 42 -4.42 -4.12 19.42
N GLN A 43 -5.20 -4.27 18.37
CA GLN A 43 -6.15 -5.37 18.27
C GLN A 43 -5.41 -6.67 17.91
N PRO A 44 -5.86 -7.83 18.40
CA PRO A 44 -5.33 -9.12 17.97
C PRO A 44 -5.65 -9.37 16.49
N VAL A 45 -4.73 -10.03 15.80
CA VAL A 45 -4.94 -10.46 14.41
C VAL A 45 -5.89 -11.65 14.43
N CYS A 46 -7.08 -11.52 13.87
CA CYS A 46 -8.13 -12.54 13.87
C CYS A 46 -8.72 -12.84 12.49
N GLU A 47 -8.46 -11.99 11.49
CA GLU A 47 -8.98 -12.16 10.14
C GLU A 47 -7.84 -12.48 9.15
N PRO A 48 -7.96 -13.51 8.29
CA PRO A 48 -6.95 -13.82 7.30
C PRO A 48 -7.04 -12.86 6.09
N VAL A 49 -5.87 -12.57 5.51
CA VAL A 49 -5.75 -11.98 4.18
C VAL A 49 -5.81 -13.12 3.17
N GLN A 50 -6.75 -13.06 2.25
CA GLN A 50 -6.84 -14.02 1.15
C GLN A 50 -5.84 -13.62 0.06
N THR A 51 -4.67 -14.24 0.04
CA THR A 51 -3.62 -13.91 -0.93
C THR A 51 -3.91 -14.48 -2.33
N GLY A 52 -4.79 -15.49 -2.40
CA GLY A 52 -5.07 -16.24 -3.62
C GLY A 52 -4.00 -17.29 -3.95
N LEU A 53 -2.97 -17.41 -3.12
CA LEU A 53 -1.90 -18.40 -3.24
C LEU A 53 -2.19 -19.56 -2.28
N LEU A 54 -2.65 -20.69 -2.82
CA LEU A 54 -3.09 -21.85 -2.02
C LEU A 54 -2.06 -22.28 -0.98
N ALA A 55 -0.78 -22.28 -1.33
CA ALA A 55 0.29 -22.67 -0.41
C ALA A 55 0.38 -21.74 0.80
N ILE A 56 0.15 -20.44 0.62
CA ILE A 56 0.16 -19.46 1.72
C ILE A 56 -1.14 -19.57 2.50
N ASP A 57 -2.28 -19.46 1.82
CA ASP A 57 -3.58 -19.40 2.47
C ASP A 57 -3.93 -20.67 3.27
N ALA A 58 -3.44 -21.85 2.82
CA ALA A 58 -3.72 -23.11 3.48
C ALA A 58 -2.68 -23.53 4.56
N MET A 59 -1.41 -23.17 4.39
CA MET A 59 -0.35 -23.67 5.26
C MET A 59 0.26 -22.60 6.18
N VAL A 60 0.34 -21.36 5.72
CA VAL A 60 0.95 -20.25 6.46
C VAL A 60 0.10 -18.99 6.25
N PRO A 61 -1.16 -18.99 6.70
CA PRO A 61 -2.07 -17.88 6.43
C PRO A 61 -1.55 -16.59 7.06
N VAL A 62 -1.63 -15.51 6.29
CA VAL A 62 -1.28 -14.16 6.73
C VAL A 62 -2.54 -13.47 7.23
N GLY A 63 -2.47 -12.88 8.42
CA GLY A 63 -3.59 -12.15 8.99
C GLY A 63 -3.61 -10.66 8.63
N ARG A 64 -4.77 -10.05 8.62
CA ARG A 64 -4.92 -8.60 8.44
C ARG A 64 -4.24 -7.87 9.59
N GLY A 65 -3.31 -6.98 9.26
CA GLY A 65 -2.46 -6.29 10.24
C GLY A 65 -1.18 -7.05 10.63
N GLN A 66 -0.96 -8.25 10.10
CA GLN A 66 0.28 -8.99 10.30
C GLN A 66 1.41 -8.36 9.47
N ARG A 67 2.61 -8.36 10.06
CA ARG A 67 3.84 -8.01 9.36
C ARG A 67 4.54 -9.29 8.91
N GLU A 68 4.64 -9.50 7.60
CA GLU A 68 5.22 -10.68 7.00
C GLU A 68 6.49 -10.33 6.21
N LEU A 69 7.48 -11.22 6.25
CA LEU A 69 8.73 -11.10 5.52
C LEU A 69 8.78 -12.09 4.35
N ILE A 70 8.91 -11.57 3.12
CA ILE A 70 9.15 -12.38 1.92
C ILE A 70 10.62 -12.19 1.52
N ILE A 71 11.45 -13.19 1.77
CA ILE A 71 12.89 -13.18 1.51
C ILE A 71 13.27 -14.25 0.48
N GLY A 72 14.29 -13.99 -0.31
CA GLY A 72 14.84 -14.93 -1.31
C GLY A 72 15.76 -14.21 -2.29
N ASP A 73 16.43 -14.97 -3.13
CA ASP A 73 17.33 -14.45 -4.16
C ASP A 73 16.61 -13.66 -5.26
N ARG A 74 17.38 -13.02 -6.14
CA ARG A 74 16.83 -12.31 -7.30
C ARG A 74 16.05 -13.28 -8.20
N LYS A 75 14.92 -12.82 -8.73
CA LYS A 75 14.04 -13.56 -9.67
C LYS A 75 13.40 -14.84 -9.08
N THR A 76 13.27 -14.95 -7.78
CA THR A 76 12.61 -16.08 -7.11
C THR A 76 11.09 -15.92 -6.94
N GLY A 77 10.50 -14.87 -7.50
CA GLY A 77 9.04 -14.67 -7.46
C GLY A 77 8.51 -13.80 -6.31
N LYS A 78 9.38 -13.19 -5.47
CA LYS A 78 8.93 -12.34 -4.33
C LYS A 78 7.92 -11.26 -4.72
N THR A 79 8.21 -10.53 -5.79
CA THR A 79 7.32 -9.48 -6.31
C THR A 79 6.03 -10.08 -6.87
N ALA A 80 6.09 -11.26 -7.49
CA ALA A 80 4.89 -11.95 -7.99
C ALA A 80 3.92 -12.26 -6.85
N ILE A 81 4.41 -12.80 -5.73
CA ILE A 81 3.59 -13.05 -4.53
C ILE A 81 2.88 -11.77 -4.07
N ALA A 82 3.60 -10.65 -3.98
CA ALA A 82 3.02 -9.37 -3.56
C ALA A 82 1.96 -8.86 -4.56
N ILE A 83 2.23 -8.95 -5.86
CA ILE A 83 1.27 -8.52 -6.90
C ILE A 83 0.04 -9.43 -6.92
N ASP A 84 0.21 -10.75 -6.83
CA ASP A 84 -0.90 -11.70 -6.79
C ASP A 84 -1.79 -11.48 -5.58
N ALA A 85 -1.20 -11.20 -4.40
CA ALA A 85 -1.95 -10.83 -3.22
C ALA A 85 -2.79 -9.54 -3.42
N ILE A 86 -2.23 -8.51 -4.07
CA ILE A 86 -2.97 -7.29 -4.43
C ILE A 86 -4.09 -7.59 -5.43
N VAL A 87 -3.80 -8.36 -6.47
CA VAL A 87 -4.79 -8.73 -7.51
C VAL A 87 -5.97 -9.48 -6.89
N ASN A 88 -5.71 -10.34 -5.90
CA ASN A 88 -6.76 -11.09 -5.23
C ASN A 88 -7.67 -10.21 -4.34
N GLN A 89 -7.26 -8.97 -4.02
CA GLN A 89 -8.11 -8.03 -3.29
C GLN A 89 -9.13 -7.29 -4.17
N LYS A 90 -9.25 -7.64 -5.46
CA LYS A 90 -10.17 -6.97 -6.40
C LYS A 90 -11.60 -6.84 -5.88
N ASN A 91 -12.11 -7.90 -5.27
CA ASN A 91 -13.51 -7.99 -4.82
C ASN A 91 -13.65 -7.78 -3.30
N THR A 92 -12.61 -7.32 -2.63
CA THR A 92 -12.63 -6.99 -1.20
C THR A 92 -12.72 -5.48 -1.00
N ASP A 93 -12.90 -5.05 0.23
CA ASP A 93 -12.87 -3.65 0.67
C ASP A 93 -11.45 -3.12 0.93
N MET A 94 -10.43 -3.96 0.71
CA MET A 94 -9.05 -3.64 1.05
C MET A 94 -8.43 -2.64 0.06
N VAL A 95 -7.82 -1.59 0.59
CA VAL A 95 -6.95 -0.67 -0.14
C VAL A 95 -5.52 -1.21 -0.10
N CYS A 96 -4.85 -1.22 -1.23
CA CYS A 96 -3.49 -1.74 -1.32
C CYS A 96 -2.48 -0.62 -1.52
N ILE A 97 -1.34 -0.71 -0.85
CA ILE A 97 -0.25 0.24 -1.04
C ILE A 97 1.01 -0.52 -1.42
N TYR A 98 1.48 -0.28 -2.62
CA TYR A 98 2.71 -0.87 -3.11
C TYR A 98 3.86 0.13 -3.00
N VAL A 99 4.88 -0.19 -2.20
CA VAL A 99 6.05 0.68 -2.03
C VAL A 99 7.24 0.09 -2.78
N ALA A 100 7.67 0.77 -3.84
CA ALA A 100 8.82 0.39 -4.66
C ALA A 100 10.07 1.18 -4.22
N ILE A 101 11.08 0.49 -3.71
CA ILE A 101 12.32 1.12 -3.23
C ILE A 101 13.51 0.60 -4.04
N GLY A 102 14.29 1.53 -4.61
CA GLY A 102 15.50 1.20 -5.36
C GLY A 102 15.25 0.41 -6.65
N GLN A 103 14.01 0.32 -7.10
CA GLN A 103 13.65 -0.36 -8.35
C GLN A 103 13.85 0.56 -9.56
N LYS A 104 14.03 -0.05 -10.74
CA LYS A 104 14.06 0.71 -12.00
C LYS A 104 12.67 1.28 -12.30
N ALA A 105 12.61 2.50 -12.84
CA ALA A 105 11.34 3.13 -13.24
C ALA A 105 10.52 2.25 -14.20
N SER A 106 11.17 1.54 -15.13
CA SER A 106 10.51 0.59 -16.02
C SER A 106 9.83 -0.57 -15.28
N THR A 107 10.41 -1.04 -14.17
CA THR A 107 9.79 -2.08 -13.34
C THR A 107 8.52 -1.56 -12.66
N VAL A 108 8.56 -0.34 -12.13
CA VAL A 108 7.38 0.31 -11.52
C VAL A 108 6.28 0.50 -12.57
N ALA A 109 6.64 0.93 -13.79
CA ALA A 109 5.70 1.08 -14.90
C ALA A 109 5.04 -0.26 -15.27
N ASN A 110 5.80 -1.34 -15.34
CA ASN A 110 5.28 -2.69 -15.61
C ASN A 110 4.33 -3.19 -14.51
N ILE A 111 4.64 -2.89 -13.25
CA ILE A 111 3.76 -3.23 -12.11
C ILE A 111 2.44 -2.45 -12.23
N ARG A 112 2.50 -1.14 -12.46
CA ARG A 112 1.31 -0.32 -12.67
C ARG A 112 0.45 -0.88 -13.81
N GLU A 113 1.06 -1.21 -14.94
CA GLU A 113 0.37 -1.79 -16.09
C GLU A 113 -0.26 -3.14 -15.75
N SER A 114 0.43 -4.00 -15.00
CA SER A 114 -0.11 -5.28 -14.54
C SER A 114 -1.32 -5.09 -13.65
N LEU A 115 -1.26 -4.21 -12.65
CA LEU A 115 -2.39 -3.91 -11.76
C LEU A 115 -3.58 -3.31 -12.52
N SER A 116 -3.31 -2.45 -13.51
CA SER A 116 -4.34 -1.87 -14.39
C SER A 116 -5.05 -2.96 -15.21
N ARG A 117 -4.29 -3.88 -15.83
CA ARG A 117 -4.88 -4.98 -16.61
C ARG A 117 -5.75 -5.91 -15.78
N HIS A 118 -5.42 -6.13 -14.52
CA HIS A 118 -6.22 -6.93 -13.61
C HIS A 118 -7.40 -6.16 -12.98
N GLY A 119 -7.48 -4.85 -13.21
CA GLY A 119 -8.56 -4.00 -12.70
C GLY A 119 -8.54 -3.82 -11.19
N VAL A 120 -7.34 -3.64 -10.62
CA VAL A 120 -7.13 -3.40 -9.17
C VAL A 120 -6.35 -2.10 -8.91
N LEU A 121 -5.95 -1.41 -9.96
CA LEU A 121 -5.18 -0.17 -9.84
C LEU A 121 -5.98 0.93 -9.13
N ASP A 122 -7.28 0.99 -9.35
CA ASP A 122 -8.21 1.95 -8.74
C ASP A 122 -8.35 1.81 -7.20
N LYS A 123 -7.90 0.68 -6.65
CA LYS A 123 -7.82 0.42 -5.20
C LYS A 123 -6.37 0.43 -4.69
N THR A 124 -5.41 0.78 -5.53
CA THR A 124 -3.99 0.68 -5.19
C THR A 124 -3.30 2.03 -5.30
N VAL A 125 -2.48 2.37 -4.31
CA VAL A 125 -1.54 3.48 -4.39
C VAL A 125 -0.13 2.92 -4.58
N ILE A 126 0.62 3.45 -5.53
CA ILE A 126 2.02 3.07 -5.74
C ILE A 126 2.91 4.21 -5.27
N VAL A 127 3.72 3.96 -4.24
CA VAL A 127 4.75 4.90 -3.78
C VAL A 127 6.09 4.42 -4.33
N ALA A 128 6.74 5.22 -5.16
CA ALA A 128 7.97 4.82 -5.81
C ALA A 128 9.13 5.78 -5.46
N ALA A 129 10.20 5.19 -4.91
CA ALA A 129 11.52 5.78 -4.83
C ALA A 129 12.46 4.92 -5.68
N THR A 130 12.71 5.36 -6.90
CA THR A 130 13.47 4.60 -7.89
C THR A 130 14.98 4.56 -7.55
N ALA A 131 15.73 3.73 -8.25
CA ALA A 131 17.19 3.67 -8.10
C ALA A 131 17.92 5.00 -8.47
N ALA A 132 17.25 5.88 -9.20
CA ALA A 132 17.77 7.20 -9.57
C ALA A 132 17.48 8.28 -8.51
N ASP A 133 16.57 8.00 -7.58
CA ASP A 133 16.23 8.93 -6.50
C ASP A 133 17.27 8.93 -5.40
N SER A 134 17.34 10.03 -4.65
CA SER A 134 18.30 10.20 -3.56
C SER A 134 18.06 9.20 -2.42
N ALA A 135 19.11 8.87 -1.68
CA ALA A 135 19.03 7.96 -0.53
C ALA A 135 17.98 8.39 0.53
N PRO A 136 17.84 9.68 0.88
CA PRO A 136 16.75 10.12 1.78
C PRO A 136 15.35 9.78 1.26
N MET A 137 15.11 9.91 -0.05
CA MET A 137 13.83 9.54 -0.65
C MET A 137 13.56 8.05 -0.52
N GLN A 138 14.55 7.21 -0.77
CA GLN A 138 14.44 5.77 -0.58
C GLN A 138 14.21 5.40 0.88
N TYR A 139 14.86 6.11 1.82
CA TYR A 139 14.70 5.88 3.24
C TYR A 139 13.29 6.19 3.76
N ILE A 140 12.68 7.31 3.34
CA ILE A 140 11.35 7.71 3.81
C ILE A 140 10.20 7.01 3.08
N ALA A 141 10.45 6.32 1.96
CA ALA A 141 9.41 5.70 1.14
C ALA A 141 8.50 4.73 1.91
N PRO A 142 9.01 3.78 2.73
CA PRO A 142 8.15 2.88 3.48
C PRO A 142 7.28 3.62 4.51
N MET A 143 7.82 4.65 5.14
CA MET A 143 7.09 5.47 6.12
C MET A 143 5.99 6.30 5.42
N ALA A 144 6.29 6.83 4.24
CA ALA A 144 5.30 7.54 3.41
C ALA A 144 4.15 6.61 2.99
N GLY A 145 4.46 5.38 2.56
CA GLY A 145 3.45 4.37 2.26
C GLY A 145 2.59 4.02 3.47
N ALA A 146 3.21 3.82 4.64
CA ALA A 146 2.49 3.58 5.88
C ALA A 146 1.58 4.76 6.27
N ALA A 147 2.07 6.01 6.17
CA ALA A 147 1.28 7.20 6.48
C ALA A 147 0.06 7.35 5.56
N ILE A 148 0.20 7.02 4.27
CA ILE A 148 -0.94 6.98 3.33
C ILE A 148 -1.92 5.88 3.73
N GLY A 149 -1.43 4.67 4.09
CA GLY A 149 -2.26 3.56 4.56
C GLY A 149 -3.03 3.90 5.83
N GLU A 150 -2.37 4.50 6.80
CA GLU A 150 -3.00 4.95 8.03
C GLU A 150 -4.14 5.95 7.80
N PHE A 151 -4.07 6.78 6.74
CA PHE A 151 -5.18 7.65 6.40
C PHE A 151 -6.44 6.83 6.11
N PHE A 152 -6.34 5.82 5.27
CA PHE A 152 -7.49 4.96 4.93
C PHE A 152 -7.98 4.13 6.12
N MET A 153 -7.10 3.76 7.04
CA MET A 153 -7.48 3.01 8.25
C MET A 153 -8.25 3.87 9.25
N TYR A 154 -7.89 5.14 9.38
CA TYR A 154 -8.41 6.01 10.44
C TYR A 154 -9.42 7.05 9.97
N ASN A 155 -9.72 7.10 8.69
CA ASN A 155 -10.66 8.06 8.13
C ASN A 155 -11.68 7.36 7.21
N ASP A 156 -12.90 7.92 7.19
CA ASP A 156 -13.92 7.55 6.22
C ASP A 156 -13.60 8.10 4.81
N LYS A 157 -14.52 7.89 3.86
CA LYS A 157 -14.36 8.35 2.48
C LYS A 157 -14.35 9.87 2.34
N ASP A 158 -14.96 10.57 3.27
CA ASP A 158 -15.01 12.04 3.31
C ASP A 158 -13.82 12.64 4.05
N GLY A 159 -12.94 11.79 4.60
CA GLY A 159 -11.75 12.18 5.34
C GLY A 159 -12.00 12.53 6.80
N ASN A 160 -13.20 12.26 7.33
CA ASN A 160 -13.50 12.44 8.74
C ASN A 160 -12.91 11.26 9.54
N PRO A 161 -12.58 11.48 10.84
CA PRO A 161 -12.13 10.38 11.69
C PRO A 161 -13.13 9.22 11.70
N ALA A 162 -12.63 8.01 11.51
CA ALA A 162 -13.47 6.81 11.55
C ALA A 162 -14.10 6.63 12.93
N ASP A 163 -15.35 6.27 12.95
CA ASP A 163 -16.15 5.97 14.16
C ASP A 163 -16.92 4.64 13.97
N LYS A 164 -17.85 4.34 14.88
CA LYS A 164 -18.63 3.10 14.82
C LYS A 164 -19.61 3.06 13.64
N ASP A 165 -20.10 4.21 13.22
CA ASP A 165 -21.09 4.35 12.17
C ASP A 165 -20.42 4.54 10.80
N HIS A 166 -19.19 5.06 10.80
CA HIS A 166 -18.36 5.32 9.62
C HIS A 166 -16.96 4.71 9.83
N PRO A 167 -16.82 3.39 9.73
CA PRO A 167 -15.55 2.72 9.94
C PRO A 167 -14.53 3.09 8.86
N GLY A 168 -13.27 3.15 9.25
CA GLY A 168 -12.16 3.25 8.30
C GLY A 168 -12.04 1.99 7.44
N GLY A 169 -11.27 2.09 6.36
CA GLY A 169 -11.02 0.97 5.45
C GLY A 169 -9.95 0.00 5.97
N HIS A 170 -9.91 -1.17 5.37
CA HIS A 170 -8.79 -2.11 5.51
C HIS A 170 -7.66 -1.76 4.52
N VAL A 171 -6.40 -1.86 4.97
CA VAL A 171 -5.19 -1.57 4.18
C VAL A 171 -4.20 -2.71 4.29
#